data_5335e69ba035af7ff38121287ab81b9f
#
_entry.id   5335e69ba035af7ff38121287ab81b9f
#
_cell.length_a   1.000
_cell.length_b   1.000
_cell.length_c   1.000
_cell.angle_alpha   90.00
_cell.angle_beta   90.00
_cell.angle_gamma   90.00
#
_symmetry.space_group_name_H-M   'P 1'
#
loop_
_entity.id
_entity.type
_entity.pdbx_description
1 polymer ?
#
loop_
_entity_poly.entity_id
_entity_poly.type
_entity_poly.pdbx_seq_one_letter_code
_entity_poly.pdbx_strand_id
1 'polypeptide(L)'
;MALRRATFRLYPTKKINETLHYHRKLHKDLYNAAVYHRQTEYQKFGKSIKYLDQQNCLPAFKEQWTEYKNINSQALQATLKRVDFAFNRFFTGLSKHPKFKSIRHYSGWTYASLTGWKVHSIGDNGYLELAKIGQIQMRGKTRLWGTPKTCDIVYRNGKWYASIALEIDHELLKNSRQTNTGTIAIDLGCKDAIAWTNGDKDGLIEAPRFLRKAEQQIKKLSKSKRRKRSPNYKKKQKASRRWKKAQSKVTKLCRQVANKRQDWVHQVTTQIISGNSMVVTEELEVKKMTSKAKKGKRKKQKAGLNKSILDVGMGMIRSALKYKLQDVQGVFLEVPTKKVKPSQTCPKCGHQEKKNLDQRVHVCANCGYTQQRDIAAAEVMLVWSQNNLPGLGTSLVDADGSSTTKKRRVTGSLRQLSQVKRQKSQPTGGDVETPPSTT
;
A
#
# COMPACT_ATOMS: atom_id res chain seq x y z
N MET A 1 -10.42 17.51 2.83
CA MET A 1 -8.94 17.51 2.86
C MET A 1 -8.39 16.10 2.70
N ALA A 2 -7.38 15.90 1.86
CA ALA A 2 -6.77 14.59 1.60
C ALA A 2 -5.32 14.55 2.08
N LEU A 3 -4.92 13.45 2.74
CA LEU A 3 -3.55 13.27 3.19
C LEU A 3 -2.72 12.61 2.08
N ARG A 4 -1.64 13.26 1.65
CA ARG A 4 -0.68 12.78 0.64
C ARG A 4 0.73 12.71 1.20
N ARG A 5 1.58 11.89 0.59
CA ARG A 5 3.00 11.80 0.93
C ARG A 5 3.87 12.22 -0.24
N ALA A 6 4.69 13.26 -0.02
CA ALA A 6 5.79 13.63 -0.89
C ALA A 6 7.10 13.05 -0.36
N THR A 7 7.92 12.46 -1.22
CA THR A 7 9.19 11.86 -0.83
C THR A 7 10.34 12.51 -1.59
N PHE A 8 11.24 13.12 -0.84
CA PHE A 8 12.42 13.80 -1.35
C PHE A 8 13.69 13.06 -0.95
N ARG A 9 14.68 13.08 -1.82
CA ARG A 9 16.00 12.56 -1.51
C ARG A 9 16.82 13.61 -0.76
N LEU A 10 17.45 13.23 0.34
CA LEU A 10 18.34 14.08 1.12
C LEU A 10 19.80 13.87 0.73
N TYR A 11 20.56 14.97 0.70
CA TYR A 11 21.98 15.01 0.38
C TYR A 11 22.76 15.63 1.56
N PRO A 12 22.94 14.90 2.66
CA PRO A 12 23.67 15.40 3.82
C PRO A 12 25.16 15.50 3.55
N THR A 13 25.84 16.47 4.16
CA THR A 13 27.30 16.52 4.29
C THR A 13 27.82 15.33 5.09
N LYS A 14 29.11 15.07 5.09
CA LYS A 14 29.72 13.96 5.87
C LYS A 14 29.36 14.05 7.35
N LYS A 15 29.53 15.22 7.97
CA LYS A 15 29.20 15.49 9.38
C LYS A 15 27.72 15.24 9.70
N ILE A 16 26.83 15.81 8.89
CA ILE A 16 25.36 15.60 9.04
C ILE A 16 24.99 14.13 8.82
N ASN A 17 25.59 13.44 7.85
CA ASN A 17 25.34 12.03 7.63
C ASN A 17 25.73 11.15 8.84
N GLU A 18 26.82 11.44 9.50
CA GLU A 18 27.23 10.77 10.74
C GLU A 18 26.22 11.02 11.87
N THR A 19 25.78 12.28 12.05
CA THR A 19 24.73 12.66 13.00
C THR A 19 23.40 11.96 12.73
N LEU A 20 22.96 11.89 11.48
CA LEU A 20 21.75 11.17 11.09
C LEU A 20 21.84 9.67 11.43
N HIS A 21 23.00 9.05 11.18
CA HIS A 21 23.22 7.66 11.56
C HIS A 21 23.23 7.45 13.07
N TYR A 22 23.80 8.39 13.83
CA TYR A 22 23.80 8.38 15.29
C TYR A 22 22.37 8.50 15.85
N HIS A 23 21.60 9.49 15.39
CA HIS A 23 20.19 9.62 15.79
C HIS A 23 19.38 8.36 15.45
N ARG A 24 19.59 7.78 14.27
CA ARG A 24 18.94 6.52 13.89
C ARG A 24 19.30 5.37 14.84
N LYS A 25 20.53 5.32 15.32
CA LYS A 25 20.97 4.34 16.34
C LYS A 25 20.20 4.57 17.64
N LEU A 26 20.18 5.78 18.15
CA LEU A 26 19.49 6.14 19.41
C LEU A 26 17.98 5.83 19.34
N HIS A 27 17.30 6.21 18.26
CA HIS A 27 15.88 5.84 18.06
C HIS A 27 15.66 4.32 18.01
N LYS A 28 16.58 3.55 17.41
CA LYS A 28 16.52 2.09 17.43
C LYS A 28 16.71 1.54 18.84
N ASP A 29 17.63 2.11 19.63
CA ASP A 29 17.91 1.68 20.99
C ASP A 29 16.70 1.99 21.89
N LEU A 30 16.12 3.18 21.80
CA LEU A 30 14.87 3.54 22.48
C LEU A 30 13.71 2.60 22.10
N TYR A 31 13.54 2.30 20.81
CA TYR A 31 12.52 1.34 20.37
C TYR A 31 12.70 -0.03 21.05
N ASN A 32 13.93 -0.53 21.10
CA ASN A 32 14.23 -1.82 21.72
C ASN A 32 14.06 -1.79 23.25
N ALA A 33 14.49 -0.72 23.91
CA ALA A 33 14.27 -0.52 25.34
C ALA A 33 12.78 -0.48 25.69
N ALA A 34 11.97 0.21 24.89
CA ALA A 34 10.52 0.27 25.10
C ALA A 34 9.83 -1.09 24.87
N VAL A 35 10.30 -1.88 23.90
CA VAL A 35 9.80 -3.26 23.71
C VAL A 35 10.21 -4.14 24.89
N TYR A 36 11.47 -4.05 25.35
CA TYR A 36 11.97 -4.78 26.52
C TYR A 36 11.20 -4.45 27.78
N HIS A 37 10.98 -3.16 28.06
CA HIS A 37 10.22 -2.67 29.22
C HIS A 37 8.82 -3.30 29.25
N ARG A 38 8.05 -3.25 28.16
CA ARG A 38 6.71 -3.87 28.08
C ARG A 38 6.74 -5.40 28.31
N GLN A 39 7.75 -6.08 27.76
CA GLN A 39 7.91 -7.51 27.94
C GLN A 39 8.24 -7.89 29.40
N THR A 40 9.18 -7.18 29.99
CA THR A 40 9.65 -7.45 31.36
C THR A 40 8.58 -7.15 32.41
N GLU A 41 7.88 -6.03 32.31
CA GLU A 41 6.81 -5.67 33.21
C GLU A 41 5.66 -6.67 33.17
N TYR A 42 5.30 -7.13 31.98
CA TYR A 42 4.26 -8.14 31.84
C TYR A 42 4.72 -9.50 32.37
N GLN A 43 5.95 -9.94 32.08
CA GLN A 43 6.47 -11.24 32.50
C GLN A 43 6.70 -11.32 34.02
N LYS A 44 7.18 -10.22 34.63
CA LYS A 44 7.51 -10.22 36.06
C LYS A 44 6.32 -9.86 36.95
N PHE A 45 5.47 -8.94 36.52
CA PHE A 45 4.45 -8.32 37.37
C PHE A 45 3.03 -8.43 36.78
N GLY A 46 2.82 -9.07 35.63
CA GLY A 46 1.53 -9.11 34.92
C GLY A 46 1.05 -7.73 34.45
N LYS A 47 1.88 -6.69 34.57
CA LYS A 47 1.49 -5.30 34.31
C LYS A 47 1.58 -4.96 32.83
N SER A 48 0.48 -4.48 32.24
CA SER A 48 0.43 -4.03 30.84
C SER A 48 0.81 -2.55 30.76
N ILE A 49 1.98 -2.25 30.22
CA ILE A 49 2.49 -0.90 30.00
C ILE A 49 1.96 -0.33 28.71
N LYS A 50 1.34 0.86 28.75
CA LYS A 50 0.78 1.60 27.62
C LYS A 50 1.74 2.67 27.11
N TYR A 51 1.33 3.36 26.04
CA TYR A 51 2.11 4.45 25.44
C TYR A 51 2.37 5.60 26.42
N LEU A 52 1.34 6.04 27.14
CA LEU A 52 1.44 7.17 28.08
C LEU A 52 2.41 6.87 29.23
N ASP A 53 2.39 5.64 29.77
CA ASP A 53 3.31 5.24 30.84
C ASP A 53 4.77 5.39 30.38
N GLN A 54 5.08 4.93 29.15
CA GLN A 54 6.42 5.07 28.59
C GLN A 54 6.79 6.51 28.22
N GLN A 55 5.80 7.29 27.78
CA GLN A 55 6.01 8.72 27.49
C GLN A 55 6.36 9.50 28.77
N ASN A 56 5.66 9.25 29.85
CA ASN A 56 5.89 9.90 31.13
C ASN A 56 7.26 9.55 31.75
N CYS A 57 7.83 8.40 31.41
CA CYS A 57 9.20 8.03 31.81
C CYS A 57 10.30 8.75 30.99
N LEU A 58 9.97 9.44 29.87
CA LEU A 58 11.00 10.06 29.02
C LEU A 58 11.84 11.14 29.69
N PRO A 59 11.32 12.02 30.59
CA PRO A 59 12.16 13.00 31.32
C PRO A 59 13.26 12.30 32.11
N ALA A 60 12.91 11.41 33.04
CA ALA A 60 13.87 10.63 33.82
C ALA A 60 14.84 9.81 32.99
N PHE A 61 14.34 9.20 31.90
CA PHE A 61 15.17 8.48 30.95
C PHE A 61 16.25 9.39 30.31
N LYS A 62 15.92 10.64 29.99
CA LYS A 62 16.89 11.60 29.42
C LYS A 62 17.91 12.11 30.44
N GLU A 63 17.55 12.14 31.70
CA GLU A 63 18.49 12.48 32.77
C GLU A 63 19.56 11.42 32.93
N GLN A 64 19.12 10.15 32.91
CA GLN A 64 20.03 8.99 32.99
C GLN A 64 20.86 8.79 31.72
N TRP A 65 20.25 9.01 30.55
CA TRP A 65 20.85 8.81 29.22
C TRP A 65 20.97 10.16 28.50
N THR A 66 21.98 10.92 28.83
CA THR A 66 22.13 12.34 28.41
C THR A 66 22.23 12.54 26.90
N GLU A 67 22.67 11.54 26.14
CA GLU A 67 22.70 11.57 24.68
C GLU A 67 21.33 11.79 24.05
N TYR A 68 20.23 11.42 24.73
CA TYR A 68 18.88 11.65 24.25
C TYR A 68 18.39 13.09 24.43
N LYS A 69 19.11 13.92 25.22
CA LYS A 69 18.84 15.38 25.31
C LYS A 69 19.08 16.07 23.96
N ASN A 70 19.94 15.47 23.10
CA ASN A 70 20.21 15.96 21.75
C ASN A 70 19.19 15.54 20.70
N ILE A 71 18.13 14.83 21.07
CA ILE A 71 17.05 14.44 20.15
C ILE A 71 15.79 15.25 20.48
N ASN A 72 15.04 15.63 19.43
CA ASN A 72 13.74 16.27 19.59
C ASN A 72 12.78 15.38 20.40
N SER A 73 12.16 15.92 21.44
CA SER A 73 11.30 15.15 22.35
C SER A 73 10.10 14.52 21.66
N GLN A 74 9.47 15.22 20.72
CA GLN A 74 8.35 14.66 19.95
C GLN A 74 8.78 13.53 19.01
N ALA A 75 10.00 13.57 18.51
CA ALA A 75 10.54 12.45 17.72
C ALA A 75 10.79 11.19 18.58
N LEU A 76 11.18 11.38 19.87
CA LEU A 76 11.25 10.27 20.83
C LEU A 76 9.86 9.70 21.15
N GLN A 77 8.89 10.57 21.42
CA GLN A 77 7.48 10.17 21.63
C GLN A 77 6.92 9.41 20.42
N ALA A 78 7.20 9.88 19.20
CA ALA A 78 6.81 9.18 17.98
C ALA A 78 7.44 7.77 17.86
N THR A 79 8.65 7.57 18.41
CA THR A 79 9.27 6.26 18.48
C THR A 79 8.55 5.33 19.46
N LEU A 80 8.12 5.82 20.63
CA LEU A 80 7.30 5.09 21.59
C LEU A 80 5.92 4.77 21.01
N LYS A 81 5.27 5.72 20.33
CA LYS A 81 4.00 5.50 19.63
C LYS A 81 4.10 4.44 18.54
N ARG A 82 5.26 4.31 17.88
CA ARG A 82 5.54 3.22 16.93
C ARG A 82 5.60 1.85 17.62
N VAL A 83 6.13 1.76 18.84
CA VAL A 83 6.10 0.54 19.67
C VAL A 83 4.66 0.19 20.02
N ASP A 84 3.90 1.16 20.51
CA ASP A 84 2.49 1.00 20.86
C ASP A 84 1.66 0.49 19.68
N PHE A 85 1.81 1.09 18.53
CA PHE A 85 1.17 0.62 17.29
C PHE A 85 1.54 -0.82 16.93
N ALA A 86 2.79 -1.23 17.17
CA ALA A 86 3.22 -2.60 16.90
C ALA A 86 2.57 -3.61 17.86
N PHE A 87 2.42 -3.27 19.15
CA PHE A 87 1.70 -4.10 20.12
C PHE A 87 0.21 -4.15 19.84
N ASN A 88 -0.44 -3.01 19.51
CA ASN A 88 -1.86 -2.98 19.16
C ASN A 88 -2.16 -3.89 17.95
N ARG A 89 -1.30 -3.89 16.93
CA ARG A 89 -1.41 -4.83 15.79
C ARG A 89 -1.22 -6.29 16.19
N PHE A 90 -0.44 -6.57 17.20
CA PHE A 90 -0.27 -7.92 17.74
C PHE A 90 -1.54 -8.36 18.48
N PHE A 91 -2.07 -7.55 19.38
CA PHE A 91 -3.29 -7.87 20.13
C PHE A 91 -4.53 -8.02 19.24
N THR A 92 -4.60 -7.26 18.13
CA THR A 92 -5.67 -7.42 17.12
C THR A 92 -5.43 -8.57 16.13
N GLY A 93 -4.40 -9.42 16.34
CA GLY A 93 -4.10 -10.55 15.45
C GLY A 93 -3.52 -10.17 14.07
N LEU A 94 -3.33 -8.88 13.80
CA LEU A 94 -2.83 -8.40 12.50
C LEU A 94 -1.32 -8.59 12.29
N SER A 95 -0.57 -8.86 13.35
CA SER A 95 0.88 -9.10 13.28
C SER A 95 1.35 -10.07 14.37
N LYS A 96 2.56 -10.60 14.20
CA LYS A 96 3.24 -11.35 15.26
C LYS A 96 3.76 -10.39 16.34
N HIS A 97 4.07 -10.95 17.51
CA HIS A 97 4.65 -10.22 18.64
C HIS A 97 5.83 -9.32 18.20
N PRO A 98 5.91 -8.07 18.68
CA PRO A 98 6.99 -7.15 18.35
C PRO A 98 8.35 -7.71 18.75
N LYS A 99 9.32 -7.63 17.81
CA LYS A 99 10.69 -8.09 18.01
C LYS A 99 11.66 -6.93 18.09
N PHE A 100 12.78 -7.12 18.77
CA PHE A 100 13.91 -6.19 18.75
C PHE A 100 14.39 -5.97 17.32
N LYS A 101 14.76 -4.74 17.02
CA LYS A 101 15.26 -4.35 15.70
C LYS A 101 16.75 -4.12 15.72
N SER A 102 17.46 -4.74 14.80
CA SER A 102 18.85 -4.37 14.52
C SER A 102 18.89 -3.07 13.69
N ILE A 103 20.02 -2.37 13.71
CA ILE A 103 20.20 -1.15 12.92
C ILE A 103 19.96 -1.34 11.42
N ARG A 104 20.13 -2.56 10.90
CA ARG A 104 19.85 -2.89 9.49
C ARG A 104 18.36 -2.86 9.16
N HIS A 105 17.52 -3.17 10.13
CA HIS A 105 16.06 -3.24 9.99
C HIS A 105 15.33 -2.02 10.58
N TYR A 106 16.06 -1.08 11.13
CA TYR A 106 15.51 0.19 11.62
C TYR A 106 15.75 1.29 10.59
N SER A 107 14.72 1.64 9.84
CA SER A 107 14.85 2.52 8.68
C SER A 107 14.97 4.01 9.02
N GLY A 108 14.47 4.46 10.17
CA GLY A 108 14.46 5.89 10.50
C GLY A 108 13.43 6.23 11.57
N TRP A 109 13.16 7.52 11.75
CA TRP A 109 12.26 8.06 12.77
C TRP A 109 11.29 9.08 12.18
N THR A 110 10.33 9.53 12.97
CA THR A 110 9.25 10.42 12.56
C THR A 110 9.23 11.67 13.44
N TYR A 111 9.08 12.83 12.85
CA TYR A 111 8.61 14.04 13.48
C TYR A 111 7.08 14.10 13.33
N ALA A 112 6.35 13.93 14.42
CA ALA A 112 4.89 13.76 14.40
C ALA A 112 4.11 15.08 14.33
N SER A 113 4.78 16.21 14.51
CA SER A 113 4.25 17.55 14.39
C SER A 113 5.26 18.43 13.66
N LEU A 114 4.95 19.67 13.41
CA LEU A 114 5.86 20.66 12.81
C LEU A 114 7.03 21.06 13.74
N THR A 115 6.99 20.64 15.00
CA THR A 115 8.05 20.94 15.94
C THR A 115 9.31 20.13 15.66
N GLY A 116 10.42 20.82 15.49
CA GLY A 116 11.74 20.20 15.29
C GLY A 116 12.12 19.91 13.87
N TRP A 117 11.34 20.35 12.89
CA TRP A 117 11.70 20.34 11.48
C TRP A 117 10.98 21.45 10.71
N LYS A 118 11.63 21.95 9.66
CA LYS A 118 11.06 22.92 8.73
C LYS A 118 11.49 22.58 7.30
N VAL A 119 10.56 22.72 6.37
CA VAL A 119 10.83 22.52 4.94
C VAL A 119 10.91 23.87 4.26
N HIS A 120 11.99 24.11 3.53
CA HIS A 120 12.22 25.30 2.72
C HIS A 120 12.10 24.91 1.26
N SER A 121 10.88 24.62 0.83
CA SER A 121 10.46 24.24 -0.51
C SER A 121 8.95 24.24 -0.59
N ILE A 122 8.42 24.48 -1.75
CA ILE A 122 6.99 24.42 -2.10
C ILE A 122 6.69 23.23 -3.04
N GLY A 123 7.42 22.14 -2.88
CA GLY A 123 7.16 20.89 -3.60
C GLY A 123 8.20 20.48 -4.62
N ASP A 124 9.30 21.20 -4.70
CA ASP A 124 10.46 20.90 -5.54
C ASP A 124 11.77 20.83 -4.74
N ASN A 125 12.90 21.08 -5.38
CA ASN A 125 14.20 21.10 -4.71
C ASN A 125 14.27 22.22 -3.68
N GLY A 126 14.99 21.98 -2.57
CA GLY A 126 15.14 22.94 -1.50
C GLY A 126 15.94 22.37 -0.34
N TYR A 127 15.61 22.80 0.86
CA TYR A 127 16.29 22.37 2.09
C TYR A 127 15.29 21.87 3.13
N LEU A 128 15.71 20.84 3.86
CA LEU A 128 15.04 20.35 5.05
C LEU A 128 15.90 20.73 6.25
N GLU A 129 15.35 21.51 7.16
CA GLU A 129 15.97 21.86 8.43
C GLU A 129 15.46 20.90 9.49
N LEU A 130 16.38 20.31 10.26
CA LEU A 130 16.09 19.42 11.37
C LEU A 130 16.74 19.96 12.63
N ALA A 131 15.94 20.17 13.67
CA ALA A 131 16.42 20.64 14.97
C ALA A 131 17.55 19.74 15.49
N LYS A 132 18.64 20.35 15.95
CA LYS A 132 19.85 19.69 16.49
C LYS A 132 20.65 18.88 15.46
N ILE A 133 20.30 18.93 14.17
CA ILE A 133 21.01 18.28 13.08
C ILE A 133 21.50 19.31 12.05
N GLY A 134 20.67 20.32 11.73
CA GLY A 134 20.96 21.36 10.76
C GLY A 134 20.21 21.20 9.43
N GLN A 135 20.62 22.00 8.46
CA GLN A 135 20.00 22.05 7.12
C GLN A 135 20.58 20.98 6.20
N ILE A 136 19.70 20.32 5.45
CA ILE A 136 20.05 19.24 4.53
C ILE A 136 19.46 19.53 3.17
N GLN A 137 20.29 19.54 2.14
CA GLN A 137 19.83 19.70 0.76
C GLN A 137 18.83 18.59 0.42
N MET A 138 17.68 18.98 -0.14
CA MET A 138 16.58 18.12 -0.49
C MET A 138 16.30 18.22 -2.00
N ARG A 139 16.19 17.07 -2.69
CA ARG A 139 15.89 17.02 -4.13
C ARG A 139 14.72 16.11 -4.42
N GLY A 140 13.86 16.56 -5.29
CA GLY A 140 12.66 15.87 -5.74
C GLY A 140 11.65 16.87 -6.26
N LYS A 141 10.57 16.36 -6.82
CA LYS A 141 9.42 17.17 -7.25
C LYS A 141 8.13 16.43 -6.91
N THR A 142 7.16 17.14 -6.37
CA THR A 142 5.80 16.64 -6.21
C THR A 142 4.85 17.41 -7.12
N ARG A 143 3.79 16.77 -7.56
CA ARG A 143 2.78 17.43 -8.43
C ARG A 143 1.90 18.39 -7.63
N LEU A 144 1.66 18.05 -6.36
CA LEU A 144 0.80 18.83 -5.48
C LEU A 144 1.56 19.13 -4.20
N TRP A 145 1.45 20.34 -3.74
CA TRP A 145 1.96 20.77 -2.45
C TRP A 145 0.80 21.31 -1.60
N GLY A 146 0.81 21.01 -0.33
CA GLY A 146 -0.18 21.43 0.64
C GLY A 146 0.47 21.71 1.97
N THR A 147 -0.30 21.73 3.04
CA THR A 147 0.19 22.00 4.38
C THR A 147 0.97 20.79 4.93
N PRO A 148 2.28 20.93 5.25
CA PRO A 148 3.06 19.86 5.86
C PRO A 148 2.51 19.52 7.26
N LYS A 149 2.43 18.22 7.60
CA LYS A 149 1.94 17.75 8.92
C LYS A 149 2.97 16.91 9.66
N THR A 150 3.59 15.93 9.01
CA THR A 150 4.60 15.05 9.61
C THR A 150 5.75 14.80 8.66
N CYS A 151 6.94 14.54 9.20
CA CYS A 151 8.11 14.19 8.40
C CYS A 151 8.75 12.89 8.90
N ASP A 152 8.88 11.90 8.02
CA ASP A 152 9.65 10.69 8.27
C ASP A 152 11.05 10.82 7.66
N ILE A 153 12.09 10.69 8.47
CA ILE A 153 13.47 10.60 8.03
C ILE A 153 13.81 9.13 7.83
N VAL A 154 14.08 8.73 6.57
CA VAL A 154 14.22 7.32 6.20
C VAL A 154 15.56 7.06 5.53
N TYR A 155 16.33 6.11 6.08
CA TYR A 155 17.53 5.57 5.44
C TYR A 155 17.21 4.28 4.71
N ARG A 156 17.33 4.30 3.39
CA ARG A 156 17.04 3.14 2.54
C ARG A 156 18.07 3.03 1.42
N ASN A 157 18.65 1.85 1.26
CA ASN A 157 19.59 1.55 0.17
C ASN A 157 20.82 2.48 0.12
N GLY A 158 21.38 2.85 1.27
CA GLY A 158 22.52 3.74 1.34
C GLY A 158 22.22 5.22 1.13
N LYS A 159 20.94 5.63 1.15
CA LYS A 159 20.50 6.99 0.88
C LYS A 159 19.48 7.43 1.90
N TRP A 160 19.49 8.72 2.21
CA TRP A 160 18.50 9.36 3.07
C TRP A 160 17.35 9.95 2.27
N TYR A 161 16.17 9.89 2.84
CA TYR A 161 14.94 10.44 2.28
C TYR A 161 14.15 11.14 3.39
N ALA A 162 13.49 12.24 3.03
CA ALA A 162 12.39 12.82 3.79
C ALA A 162 11.08 12.40 3.13
N SER A 163 10.17 11.82 3.91
CA SER A 163 8.81 11.51 3.45
C SER A 163 7.85 12.37 4.24
N ILE A 164 7.36 13.43 3.61
CA ILE A 164 6.54 14.47 4.22
C ILE A 164 5.08 14.16 3.95
N ALA A 165 4.28 14.06 5.01
CA ALA A 165 2.84 13.99 4.87
C ALA A 165 2.29 15.41 4.70
N LEU A 166 1.54 15.61 3.64
CA LEU A 166 0.92 16.86 3.24
C LEU A 166 -0.60 16.73 3.35
N GLU A 167 -1.23 17.70 3.93
CA GLU A 167 -2.67 17.89 3.86
C GLU A 167 -2.97 18.77 2.63
N ILE A 168 -3.73 18.24 1.70
CA ILE A 168 -4.05 18.89 0.43
C ILE A 168 -5.55 19.17 0.38
N ASP A 169 -5.90 20.36 -0.04
CA ASP A 169 -7.28 20.75 -0.22
C ASP A 169 -7.93 19.97 -1.37
N HIS A 170 -9.22 19.63 -1.23
CA HIS A 170 -9.97 18.90 -2.25
C HIS A 170 -10.13 19.70 -3.54
N GLU A 171 -10.19 21.03 -3.46
CA GLU A 171 -10.28 21.89 -4.66
C GLU A 171 -9.01 21.83 -5.49
N LEU A 172 -7.83 21.84 -4.87
CA LEU A 172 -6.55 21.67 -5.57
C LEU A 172 -6.45 20.28 -6.24
N LEU A 173 -7.10 19.26 -5.65
CA LEU A 173 -7.16 17.93 -6.24
C LEU A 173 -8.11 17.89 -7.45
N LYS A 174 -9.25 18.57 -7.40
CA LYS A 174 -10.21 18.69 -8.52
C LYS A 174 -9.61 19.44 -9.69
N ASN A 175 -9.04 20.62 -9.45
CA ASN A 175 -8.48 21.49 -10.48
C ASN A 175 -7.24 20.89 -11.17
N SER A 176 -6.57 19.95 -10.54
CA SER A 176 -5.40 19.26 -11.10
C SER A 176 -5.76 18.14 -12.10
N ARG A 177 -7.03 17.76 -12.21
CA ARG A 177 -7.52 16.68 -13.09
C ARG A 177 -8.90 17.05 -13.63
N GLN A 178 -9.05 16.91 -14.95
CA GLN A 178 -10.34 17.12 -15.64
C GLN A 178 -11.40 16.20 -14.99
N THR A 179 -12.62 16.72 -14.84
CA THR A 179 -13.80 15.97 -14.44
C THR A 179 -14.19 15.02 -15.58
N ASN A 180 -13.70 13.81 -15.53
CA ASN A 180 -14.04 12.78 -16.49
C ASN A 180 -15.28 12.03 -16.02
N THR A 181 -16.23 11.77 -16.92
CA THR A 181 -17.47 11.06 -16.65
C THR A 181 -17.45 9.61 -17.11
N GLY A 182 -16.40 9.20 -17.85
CA GLY A 182 -16.31 7.86 -18.45
C GLY A 182 -16.26 6.72 -17.44
N THR A 183 -16.79 5.57 -17.87
CA THR A 183 -16.69 4.29 -17.18
C THR A 183 -15.81 3.35 -18.00
N ILE A 184 -14.89 2.64 -17.34
CA ILE A 184 -14.04 1.63 -17.96
C ILE A 184 -14.05 0.35 -17.14
N ALA A 185 -14.25 -0.79 -17.78
CA ALA A 185 -14.06 -2.09 -17.16
C ALA A 185 -12.70 -2.67 -17.54
N ILE A 186 -12.05 -3.32 -16.56
CA ILE A 186 -10.71 -3.91 -16.75
C ILE A 186 -10.64 -5.34 -16.21
N ASP A 187 -10.08 -6.24 -16.98
CA ASP A 187 -9.64 -7.56 -16.53
C ASP A 187 -8.11 -7.61 -16.38
N LEU A 188 -7.63 -8.20 -15.28
CA LEU A 188 -6.19 -8.23 -14.93
C LEU A 188 -5.59 -9.60 -15.24
N GLY A 189 -4.78 -9.67 -16.29
CA GLY A 189 -4.15 -10.88 -16.78
C GLY A 189 -2.65 -11.02 -16.51
N CYS A 190 -2.08 -12.15 -16.89
CA CYS A 190 -0.64 -12.44 -16.82
C CYS A 190 0.09 -12.35 -18.16
N LYS A 191 -0.59 -12.56 -19.28
CA LYS A 191 -0.07 -12.40 -20.65
C LYS A 191 -0.26 -10.95 -21.05
N ASP A 192 -1.49 -10.55 -21.13
CA ASP A 192 -1.93 -9.18 -21.21
C ASP A 192 -2.19 -8.70 -19.77
N ALA A 193 -1.56 -7.60 -19.38
CA ALA A 193 -1.63 -7.12 -18.00
C ALA A 193 -3.01 -6.58 -17.67
N ILE A 194 -3.64 -5.96 -18.68
CA ILE A 194 -4.96 -5.36 -18.60
C ILE A 194 -5.65 -5.54 -19.94
N ALA A 195 -6.80 -6.19 -19.96
CA ALA A 195 -7.80 -6.06 -20.99
C ALA A 195 -8.82 -5.02 -20.53
N TRP A 196 -9.25 -4.12 -21.40
CA TRP A 196 -10.14 -3.04 -21.03
C TRP A 196 -11.20 -2.77 -22.09
N THR A 197 -12.33 -2.26 -21.67
CA THR A 197 -13.37 -1.72 -22.54
C THR A 197 -14.12 -0.58 -21.83
N ASN A 198 -14.59 0.37 -22.61
CA ASN A 198 -15.50 1.44 -22.14
C ASN A 198 -16.88 1.33 -22.80
N GLY A 199 -17.13 0.24 -23.56
CA GLY A 199 -18.35 0.04 -24.34
C GLY A 199 -18.16 0.40 -25.82
N ASP A 200 -17.53 1.52 -26.14
CA ASP A 200 -17.28 1.98 -27.51
C ASP A 200 -15.94 1.46 -28.07
N LYS A 201 -14.94 1.41 -27.20
CA LYS A 201 -13.58 0.99 -27.53
C LYS A 201 -13.11 -0.07 -26.55
N ASP A 202 -12.29 -0.94 -27.03
CA ASP A 202 -11.61 -1.96 -26.23
C ASP A 202 -10.11 -2.03 -26.57
N GLY A 203 -9.37 -2.80 -25.79
CA GLY A 203 -7.97 -3.02 -26.06
C GLY A 203 -7.24 -3.83 -25.00
N LEU A 204 -5.99 -4.16 -25.33
CA LEU A 204 -5.09 -4.93 -24.50
C LEU A 204 -3.83 -4.13 -24.18
N ILE A 205 -3.40 -4.17 -22.92
CA ILE A 205 -2.12 -3.65 -22.48
C ILE A 205 -1.23 -4.82 -22.10
N GLU A 206 -0.20 -5.07 -22.89
CA GLU A 206 0.73 -6.17 -22.65
C GLU A 206 1.48 -6.09 -21.33
N ALA A 207 1.75 -7.25 -20.73
CA ALA A 207 2.56 -7.33 -19.53
C ALA A 207 4.04 -7.01 -19.86
N PRO A 208 4.67 -6.03 -19.17
CA PRO A 208 6.01 -5.56 -19.50
C PRO A 208 7.13 -6.56 -19.16
N ARG A 209 6.83 -7.58 -18.35
CA ARG A 209 7.71 -8.71 -17.98
C ARG A 209 9.11 -8.29 -17.49
N PHE A 210 9.21 -7.22 -16.69
CA PHE A 210 10.49 -6.65 -16.24
C PHE A 210 11.37 -7.65 -15.50
N LEU A 211 10.79 -8.49 -14.66
CA LEU A 211 11.54 -9.53 -13.95
C LEU A 211 12.02 -10.63 -14.90
N ARG A 212 11.19 -11.07 -15.84
CA ARG A 212 11.58 -12.09 -16.84
C ARG A 212 12.75 -11.62 -17.70
N LYS A 213 12.70 -10.37 -18.19
CA LYS A 213 13.79 -9.76 -18.97
C LYS A 213 15.10 -9.68 -18.19
N ALA A 214 15.05 -9.44 -16.87
CA ALA A 214 16.22 -9.35 -16.00
C ALA A 214 16.67 -10.70 -15.38
N GLU A 215 15.88 -11.77 -15.55
CA GLU A 215 16.07 -13.04 -14.81
C GLU A 215 17.40 -13.70 -15.04
N GLN A 216 17.85 -13.79 -16.29
CA GLN A 216 19.14 -14.41 -16.62
C GLN A 216 20.31 -13.66 -15.95
N GLN A 217 20.28 -12.33 -16.02
CA GLN A 217 21.29 -11.50 -15.40
C GLN A 217 21.27 -11.61 -13.87
N ILE A 218 20.08 -11.65 -13.25
CA ILE A 218 19.93 -11.89 -11.81
C ILE A 218 20.48 -13.28 -11.43
N LYS A 219 20.20 -14.33 -12.23
CA LYS A 219 20.75 -15.68 -12.02
C LYS A 219 22.28 -15.68 -12.12
N LYS A 220 22.86 -15.05 -13.15
CA LYS A 220 24.32 -14.92 -13.34
C LYS A 220 24.99 -14.24 -12.14
N LEU A 221 24.49 -13.08 -11.73
CA LEU A 221 25.00 -12.33 -10.57
C LEU A 221 24.82 -13.11 -9.26
N SER A 222 23.71 -13.80 -9.09
CA SER A 222 23.44 -14.61 -7.90
C SER A 222 24.35 -15.85 -7.83
N LYS A 223 24.68 -16.49 -8.97
CA LYS A 223 25.66 -17.58 -9.07
C LYS A 223 27.07 -17.07 -8.64
N SER A 224 27.48 -15.91 -9.18
CA SER A 224 28.74 -15.26 -8.79
C SER A 224 28.80 -14.93 -7.30
N LYS A 225 27.70 -14.44 -6.71
CA LYS A 225 27.61 -14.17 -5.26
C LYS A 225 27.76 -15.43 -4.41
N ARG A 226 27.08 -16.54 -4.78
CA ARG A 226 27.12 -17.80 -4.01
C ARG A 226 28.51 -18.42 -3.88
N ARG A 227 29.41 -18.15 -4.84
CA ARG A 227 30.81 -18.59 -4.81
C ARG A 227 31.68 -17.82 -3.81
N LYS A 228 31.14 -16.87 -3.07
CA LYS A 228 31.86 -15.99 -2.15
C LYS A 228 31.42 -16.25 -0.71
N ARG A 229 32.35 -16.04 0.25
CA ARG A 229 32.07 -16.24 1.68
C ARG A 229 30.92 -15.36 2.15
N SER A 230 29.76 -16.01 2.35
CA SER A 230 28.52 -15.38 2.86
C SER A 230 28.59 -15.18 4.38
N PRO A 231 27.75 -14.29 4.95
CA PRO A 231 27.64 -14.21 6.40
C PRO A 231 26.97 -15.47 6.95
N ASN A 232 27.52 -15.99 8.05
CA ASN A 232 26.89 -17.07 8.83
C ASN A 232 26.74 -16.59 10.28
N TYR A 233 25.50 -16.34 10.69
CA TYR A 233 25.21 -15.81 12.03
C TYR A 233 25.42 -16.85 13.14
N LYS A 234 25.16 -18.13 12.87
CA LYS A 234 25.39 -19.21 13.85
C LYS A 234 26.89 -19.34 14.19
N LYS A 235 27.73 -19.27 13.16
CA LYS A 235 29.21 -19.32 13.30
C LYS A 235 29.84 -17.95 13.54
N LYS A 236 29.09 -16.90 13.85
CA LYS A 236 29.55 -15.49 13.97
C LYS A 236 30.41 -14.99 12.81
N GLN A 237 30.33 -15.65 11.64
CA GLN A 237 31.15 -15.34 10.46
C GLN A 237 30.62 -14.10 9.73
N LYS A 238 31.48 -13.10 9.53
CA LYS A 238 31.19 -11.90 8.74
C LYS A 238 31.27 -12.19 7.24
N ALA A 239 30.44 -11.52 6.43
CA ALA A 239 30.51 -11.59 4.98
C ALA A 239 31.81 -10.97 4.44
N SER A 240 32.43 -11.61 3.45
CA SER A 240 33.64 -11.04 2.76
C SER A 240 33.28 -9.75 2.01
N ARG A 241 34.31 -8.89 1.78
CA ARG A 241 34.16 -7.67 0.94
C ARG A 241 33.66 -8.02 -0.47
N ARG A 242 34.19 -9.11 -1.07
CA ARG A 242 33.76 -9.61 -2.39
C ARG A 242 32.31 -10.04 -2.41
N TRP A 243 31.80 -10.70 -1.36
CA TRP A 243 30.38 -11.07 -1.24
C TRP A 243 29.50 -9.83 -1.13
N LYS A 244 29.86 -8.84 -0.30
CA LYS A 244 29.13 -7.58 -0.13
C LYS A 244 29.00 -6.83 -1.46
N LYS A 245 30.10 -6.74 -2.24
CA LYS A 245 30.11 -6.10 -3.58
C LYS A 245 29.19 -6.85 -4.56
N ALA A 246 29.25 -8.20 -4.57
CA ALA A 246 28.37 -9.01 -5.42
C ALA A 246 26.89 -8.90 -5.00
N GLN A 247 26.60 -8.91 -3.70
CA GLN A 247 25.24 -8.70 -3.18
C GLN A 247 24.69 -7.32 -3.58
N SER A 248 25.50 -6.28 -3.52
CA SER A 248 25.11 -4.93 -3.95
C SER A 248 24.68 -4.89 -5.42
N LYS A 249 25.42 -5.57 -6.31
CA LYS A 249 25.05 -5.68 -7.74
C LYS A 249 23.71 -6.36 -7.94
N VAL A 250 23.45 -7.50 -7.26
CA VAL A 250 22.14 -8.18 -7.31
C VAL A 250 21.02 -7.27 -6.79
N THR A 251 21.24 -6.62 -5.65
CA THR A 251 20.25 -5.72 -5.04
C THR A 251 19.95 -4.52 -5.95
N LYS A 252 20.97 -3.95 -6.61
CA LYS A 252 20.80 -2.85 -7.57
C LYS A 252 19.90 -3.27 -8.73
N LEU A 253 20.13 -4.44 -9.33
CA LEU A 253 19.33 -4.94 -10.44
C LEU A 253 17.89 -5.25 -10.02
N CYS A 254 17.68 -5.95 -8.91
CA CYS A 254 16.33 -6.21 -8.39
C CYS A 254 15.56 -4.90 -8.10
N ARG A 255 16.25 -3.87 -7.61
CA ARG A 255 15.63 -2.55 -7.39
C ARG A 255 15.27 -1.86 -8.69
N GLN A 256 16.11 -1.95 -9.72
CA GLN A 256 15.79 -1.40 -11.04
C GLN A 256 14.51 -2.05 -11.61
N VAL A 257 14.37 -3.38 -11.48
CA VAL A 257 13.15 -4.09 -11.88
C VAL A 257 11.93 -3.59 -11.08
N ALA A 258 12.07 -3.44 -9.76
CA ALA A 258 10.96 -2.96 -8.92
C ALA A 258 10.56 -1.51 -9.26
N ASN A 259 11.55 -0.63 -9.51
CA ASN A 259 11.29 0.77 -9.88
C ASN A 259 10.61 0.87 -11.25
N LYS A 260 11.10 0.13 -12.26
CA LYS A 260 10.47 0.08 -13.60
C LYS A 260 9.03 -0.39 -13.53
N ARG A 261 8.73 -1.41 -12.72
CA ARG A 261 7.36 -1.89 -12.50
C ARG A 261 6.50 -0.82 -11.84
N GLN A 262 7.00 -0.18 -10.80
CA GLN A 262 6.26 0.88 -10.11
C GLN A 262 5.95 2.05 -11.04
N ASP A 263 6.92 2.50 -11.82
CA ASP A 263 6.78 3.57 -12.79
C ASP A 263 5.72 3.22 -13.85
N TRP A 264 5.82 2.05 -14.47
CA TRP A 264 4.84 1.55 -15.43
C TRP A 264 3.42 1.47 -14.83
N VAL A 265 3.27 0.95 -13.62
CA VAL A 265 1.96 0.91 -12.94
C VAL A 265 1.40 2.31 -12.77
N HIS A 266 2.24 3.29 -12.38
CA HIS A 266 1.78 4.67 -12.24
C HIS A 266 1.37 5.29 -13.58
N GLN A 267 2.11 5.04 -14.66
CA GLN A 267 1.79 5.52 -16.01
C GLN A 267 0.47 4.95 -16.50
N VAL A 268 0.34 3.62 -16.53
CA VAL A 268 -0.87 2.94 -17.01
C VAL A 268 -2.11 3.31 -16.19
N THR A 269 -2.00 3.31 -14.86
CA THR A 269 -3.15 3.68 -14.01
C THR A 269 -3.50 5.16 -14.10
N THR A 270 -2.55 6.05 -14.44
CA THR A 270 -2.88 7.45 -14.75
C THR A 270 -3.62 7.55 -16.08
N GLN A 271 -3.16 6.83 -17.10
CA GLN A 271 -3.82 6.80 -18.41
C GLN A 271 -5.27 6.28 -18.31
N ILE A 272 -5.49 5.18 -17.56
CA ILE A 272 -6.85 4.64 -17.35
C ILE A 272 -7.76 5.68 -16.70
N ILE A 273 -7.28 6.43 -15.71
CA ILE A 273 -8.09 7.40 -14.97
C ILE A 273 -8.24 8.74 -15.71
N SER A 274 -7.32 9.08 -16.64
CA SER A 274 -7.36 10.38 -17.33
C SER A 274 -8.65 10.59 -18.15
N GLY A 275 -9.37 9.55 -18.52
CA GLY A 275 -10.65 9.61 -19.25
C GLY A 275 -11.85 9.10 -18.47
N ASN A 276 -11.66 8.55 -17.26
CA ASN A 276 -12.69 7.79 -16.59
C ASN A 276 -12.83 8.18 -15.11
N SER A 277 -14.07 8.35 -14.66
CA SER A 277 -14.44 8.55 -13.25
C SER A 277 -14.78 7.24 -12.55
N MET A 278 -15.13 6.19 -13.29
CA MET A 278 -15.42 4.88 -12.73
C MET A 278 -14.54 3.81 -13.37
N VAL A 279 -13.96 2.95 -12.53
CA VAL A 279 -13.22 1.75 -12.96
C VAL A 279 -13.87 0.53 -12.36
N VAL A 280 -14.31 -0.38 -13.21
CA VAL A 280 -14.91 -1.66 -12.86
C VAL A 280 -13.89 -2.77 -13.03
N THR A 281 -13.74 -3.67 -12.05
CA THR A 281 -12.82 -4.81 -12.13
C THR A 281 -13.34 -5.98 -11.31
N GLU A 282 -12.82 -7.17 -11.55
CA GLU A 282 -13.17 -8.33 -10.72
C GLU A 282 -12.58 -8.24 -9.30
N GLU A 283 -13.27 -8.86 -8.34
CA GLU A 283 -12.76 -9.02 -6.97
C GLU A 283 -11.61 -10.04 -6.96
N LEU A 284 -10.38 -9.55 -6.84
CA LEU A 284 -9.16 -10.37 -6.81
C LEU A 284 -8.48 -10.42 -5.44
N GLU A 285 -8.38 -11.59 -4.86
CA GLU A 285 -7.58 -11.83 -3.65
C GLU A 285 -6.12 -12.17 -4.01
N VAL A 286 -5.37 -11.20 -4.53
CA VAL A 286 -3.99 -11.37 -5.01
C VAL A 286 -3.09 -12.05 -3.97
N LYS A 287 -3.29 -11.79 -2.68
CA LYS A 287 -2.53 -12.43 -1.59
C LYS A 287 -2.79 -13.95 -1.51
N LYS A 288 -4.04 -14.38 -1.66
CA LYS A 288 -4.40 -15.81 -1.71
C LYS A 288 -3.92 -16.42 -3.03
N MET A 289 -4.07 -15.74 -4.15
CA MET A 289 -3.59 -16.19 -5.47
C MET A 289 -2.09 -16.45 -5.48
N THR A 290 -1.29 -15.62 -4.78
CA THR A 290 0.18 -15.76 -4.74
C THR A 290 0.70 -16.56 -3.55
N SER A 291 -0.16 -17.22 -2.80
CA SER A 291 0.23 -18.11 -1.70
C SER A 291 1.11 -19.26 -2.19
N LYS A 292 1.98 -19.77 -1.31
CA LYS A 292 2.85 -20.91 -1.63
C LYS A 292 2.00 -22.15 -1.89
N ALA A 293 2.34 -22.91 -2.94
CA ALA A 293 1.75 -24.21 -3.16
C ALA A 293 2.11 -25.16 -2.01
N LYS A 294 1.13 -25.92 -1.53
CA LYS A 294 1.36 -27.08 -0.67
C LYS A 294 2.20 -28.13 -1.44
N LYS A 295 2.66 -29.18 -0.79
CA LYS A 295 3.42 -30.27 -1.43
C LYS A 295 2.65 -30.84 -2.62
N GLY A 296 3.34 -31.23 -3.72
CA GLY A 296 2.72 -31.91 -4.88
C GLY A 296 3.34 -31.57 -6.24
N LYS A 297 2.94 -32.34 -7.29
CA LYS A 297 3.45 -32.25 -8.68
C LYS A 297 3.31 -30.84 -9.30
N ARG A 298 2.26 -30.09 -8.96
CA ARG A 298 1.98 -28.75 -9.51
C ARG A 298 2.75 -27.59 -8.84
N LYS A 299 3.68 -27.86 -7.90
CA LYS A 299 4.44 -26.83 -7.16
C LYS A 299 5.24 -25.90 -8.09
N LYS A 300 5.88 -26.44 -9.13
CA LYS A 300 6.66 -25.65 -10.11
C LYS A 300 5.75 -24.74 -10.94
N GLN A 301 4.61 -25.25 -11.42
CA GLN A 301 3.62 -24.47 -12.17
C GLN A 301 3.06 -23.32 -11.33
N LYS A 302 2.66 -23.60 -10.10
CA LYS A 302 2.17 -22.57 -9.16
C LYS A 302 3.22 -21.51 -8.87
N ALA A 303 4.48 -21.88 -8.69
CA ALA A 303 5.57 -20.93 -8.50
C ALA A 303 5.78 -20.04 -9.73
N GLY A 304 5.65 -20.61 -10.93
CA GLY A 304 5.69 -19.87 -12.20
C GLY A 304 4.55 -18.86 -12.33
N LEU A 305 3.33 -19.29 -12.03
CA LEU A 305 2.14 -18.42 -12.03
C LEU A 305 2.28 -17.30 -11.00
N ASN A 306 2.67 -17.62 -9.76
CA ASN A 306 2.89 -16.60 -8.71
C ASN A 306 3.92 -15.56 -9.15
N LYS A 307 4.99 -16.00 -9.85
CA LYS A 307 6.00 -15.11 -10.39
C LYS A 307 5.43 -14.18 -11.47
N SER A 308 4.57 -14.68 -12.35
CA SER A 308 3.91 -13.87 -13.38
C SER A 308 2.96 -12.84 -12.77
N ILE A 309 2.08 -13.23 -11.84
CA ILE A 309 1.16 -12.32 -11.12
C ILE A 309 1.93 -11.20 -10.40
N LEU A 310 3.04 -11.55 -9.73
CA LEU A 310 3.88 -10.58 -9.03
C LEU A 310 4.71 -9.72 -9.99
N ASP A 311 5.06 -10.22 -11.17
CA ASP A 311 5.81 -9.44 -12.17
C ASP A 311 4.94 -8.39 -12.86
N VAL A 312 3.69 -8.71 -13.17
CA VAL A 312 2.68 -7.73 -13.63
C VAL A 312 2.39 -6.70 -12.53
N GLY A 313 2.30 -7.15 -11.27
CA GLY A 313 2.02 -6.26 -10.15
C GLY A 313 0.52 -5.96 -9.97
N MET A 314 -0.37 -6.92 -10.23
CA MET A 314 -1.84 -6.76 -10.15
C MET A 314 -2.29 -6.04 -8.86
N GLY A 315 -1.74 -6.41 -7.69
CA GLY A 315 -2.06 -5.74 -6.44
C GLY A 315 -1.61 -4.27 -6.39
N MET A 316 -0.53 -3.91 -7.10
CA MET A 316 -0.06 -2.52 -7.21
C MET A 316 -0.99 -1.72 -8.14
N ILE A 317 -1.43 -2.30 -9.26
CA ILE A 317 -2.40 -1.68 -10.19
C ILE A 317 -3.69 -1.36 -9.44
N ARG A 318 -4.30 -2.35 -8.77
CA ARG A 318 -5.54 -2.16 -8.01
C ARG A 318 -5.40 -1.08 -6.92
N SER A 319 -4.31 -1.13 -6.16
CA SER A 319 -4.06 -0.11 -5.12
C SER A 319 -3.87 1.28 -5.72
N ALA A 320 -3.19 1.38 -6.87
CA ALA A 320 -2.97 2.65 -7.55
C ALA A 320 -4.27 3.22 -8.13
N LEU A 321 -5.13 2.40 -8.72
CA LEU A 321 -6.44 2.81 -9.21
C LEU A 321 -7.34 3.28 -8.05
N LYS A 322 -7.41 2.52 -6.94
CA LYS A 322 -8.21 2.92 -5.77
C LYS A 322 -7.88 4.31 -5.26
N TYR A 323 -6.61 4.59 -4.94
CA TYR A 323 -6.27 5.89 -4.37
C TYR A 323 -6.36 7.03 -5.39
N LYS A 324 -6.04 6.78 -6.67
CA LYS A 324 -6.14 7.79 -7.71
C LYS A 324 -7.59 8.16 -8.04
N LEU A 325 -8.52 7.20 -8.01
CA LEU A 325 -9.94 7.46 -8.13
C LEU A 325 -10.46 8.25 -6.93
N GLN A 326 -10.05 7.91 -5.70
CA GLN A 326 -10.38 8.72 -4.53
C GLN A 326 -9.92 10.18 -4.67
N ASP A 327 -8.78 10.42 -5.34
CA ASP A 327 -8.27 11.77 -5.58
C ASP A 327 -9.16 12.61 -6.49
N VAL A 328 -9.89 11.96 -7.41
CA VAL A 328 -10.82 12.61 -8.36
C VAL A 328 -12.29 12.36 -8.01
N GLN A 329 -12.57 11.89 -6.79
CA GLN A 329 -13.92 11.52 -6.33
C GLN A 329 -14.61 10.47 -7.22
N GLY A 330 -13.79 9.68 -7.93
CA GLY A 330 -14.25 8.59 -8.79
C GLY A 330 -14.56 7.32 -8.01
N VAL A 331 -15.17 6.36 -8.69
CA VAL A 331 -15.64 5.09 -8.14
C VAL A 331 -14.74 3.94 -8.56
N PHE A 332 -14.29 3.12 -7.61
CA PHE A 332 -13.63 1.84 -7.87
C PHE A 332 -14.58 0.71 -7.50
N LEU A 333 -15.14 0.04 -8.51
CA LEU A 333 -16.14 -1.01 -8.34
C LEU A 333 -15.53 -2.39 -8.50
N GLU A 334 -15.77 -3.28 -7.55
CA GLU A 334 -15.33 -4.68 -7.60
C GLU A 334 -16.53 -5.60 -7.84
N VAL A 335 -16.52 -6.29 -8.97
CA VAL A 335 -17.57 -7.22 -9.37
C VAL A 335 -17.39 -8.56 -8.64
N PRO A 336 -18.44 -9.15 -8.06
CA PRO A 336 -18.35 -10.43 -7.34
C PRO A 336 -18.09 -11.60 -8.31
N THR A 337 -16.83 -11.93 -8.53
CA THR A 337 -16.35 -12.92 -9.53
C THR A 337 -17.05 -14.27 -9.44
N LYS A 338 -17.39 -14.73 -8.23
CA LYS A 338 -18.06 -16.04 -8.03
C LYS A 338 -19.50 -16.07 -8.54
N LYS A 339 -20.21 -14.94 -8.50
CA LYS A 339 -21.59 -14.83 -8.99
C LYS A 339 -21.64 -14.56 -10.48
N VAL A 340 -20.83 -13.60 -10.93
CA VAL A 340 -20.86 -13.11 -12.33
C VAL A 340 -20.08 -14.00 -13.29
N LYS A 341 -18.99 -14.63 -12.84
CA LYS A 341 -18.10 -15.47 -13.63
C LYS A 341 -17.68 -14.83 -14.97
N PRO A 342 -17.04 -13.64 -14.97
CA PRO A 342 -16.86 -12.85 -16.19
C PRO A 342 -16.21 -13.61 -17.36
N SER A 343 -15.20 -14.47 -17.09
CA SER A 343 -14.51 -15.25 -18.11
C SER A 343 -15.32 -16.40 -18.72
N GLN A 344 -16.52 -16.70 -18.18
CA GLN A 344 -17.40 -17.79 -18.61
C GLN A 344 -18.73 -17.29 -19.16
N THR A 345 -19.07 -16.03 -18.93
CA THR A 345 -20.36 -15.43 -19.32
C THR A 345 -20.22 -14.70 -20.65
N CYS A 346 -21.23 -14.77 -21.50
CA CYS A 346 -21.31 -13.98 -22.72
C CYS A 346 -21.81 -12.56 -22.38
N PRO A 347 -21.13 -11.49 -22.82
CA PRO A 347 -21.58 -10.11 -22.54
C PRO A 347 -22.88 -9.74 -23.23
N LYS A 348 -23.22 -10.38 -24.37
CA LYS A 348 -24.46 -10.08 -25.14
C LYS A 348 -25.70 -10.80 -24.62
N CYS A 349 -25.63 -12.12 -24.42
CA CYS A 349 -26.82 -12.91 -24.09
C CYS A 349 -26.81 -13.49 -22.67
N GLY A 350 -25.76 -13.29 -21.88
CA GLY A 350 -25.66 -13.82 -20.53
C GLY A 350 -25.42 -15.34 -20.43
N HIS A 351 -25.35 -16.06 -21.55
CA HIS A 351 -25.10 -17.51 -21.56
C HIS A 351 -23.77 -17.83 -20.86
N GLN A 352 -23.78 -18.81 -19.95
CA GLN A 352 -22.59 -19.23 -19.20
C GLN A 352 -22.07 -20.57 -19.66
N GLU A 353 -20.83 -20.59 -20.14
CA GLU A 353 -20.14 -21.80 -20.56
C GLU A 353 -18.75 -21.88 -19.95
N LYS A 354 -18.38 -23.07 -19.46
CA LYS A 354 -17.05 -23.32 -18.90
C LYS A 354 -16.03 -23.47 -20.04
N LYS A 355 -15.02 -22.62 -20.05
CA LYS A 355 -13.96 -22.57 -21.07
C LYS A 355 -12.66 -23.14 -20.57
N ASN A 356 -11.88 -23.75 -21.47
CA ASN A 356 -10.52 -24.19 -21.17
C ASN A 356 -9.58 -23.00 -21.01
N LEU A 357 -8.48 -23.17 -20.25
CA LEU A 357 -7.53 -22.10 -19.95
C LEU A 357 -6.67 -21.69 -21.17
N ASP A 358 -6.54 -22.55 -22.15
CA ASP A 358 -5.82 -22.31 -23.40
C ASP A 358 -6.66 -21.56 -24.44
N GLN A 359 -7.98 -21.63 -24.33
CA GLN A 359 -8.91 -20.94 -25.22
C GLN A 359 -8.80 -19.42 -25.03
N ARG A 360 -8.39 -18.70 -26.08
CA ARG A 360 -8.15 -17.24 -26.03
C ARG A 360 -9.26 -16.42 -26.65
N VAL A 361 -10.09 -17.03 -27.46
CA VAL A 361 -11.23 -16.40 -28.09
C VAL A 361 -12.51 -16.89 -27.40
N HIS A 362 -13.37 -15.96 -27.06
CA HIS A 362 -14.72 -16.23 -26.63
C HIS A 362 -15.60 -16.38 -27.86
N VAL A 363 -16.17 -17.54 -28.06
CA VAL A 363 -17.23 -17.79 -29.05
C VAL A 363 -18.44 -18.25 -28.25
N CYS A 364 -19.56 -17.56 -28.36
CA CYS A 364 -20.79 -17.92 -27.66
C CYS A 364 -21.59 -18.92 -28.49
N ALA A 365 -21.85 -20.10 -27.95
CA ALA A 365 -22.66 -21.14 -28.64
C ALA A 365 -24.13 -20.72 -28.80
N ASN A 366 -24.65 -19.81 -27.95
CA ASN A 366 -26.04 -19.39 -27.97
C ASN A 366 -26.34 -18.25 -28.96
N CYS A 367 -25.47 -17.24 -29.08
CA CYS A 367 -25.73 -16.03 -29.89
C CYS A 367 -24.65 -15.73 -30.91
N GLY A 368 -23.64 -16.63 -31.11
CA GLY A 368 -22.56 -16.44 -32.06
C GLY A 368 -21.57 -15.32 -31.77
N TYR A 369 -21.72 -14.60 -30.65
CA TYR A 369 -20.81 -13.50 -30.31
C TYR A 369 -19.37 -13.98 -30.18
N THR A 370 -18.44 -13.31 -30.87
CA THR A 370 -17.03 -13.66 -30.90
C THR A 370 -16.18 -12.44 -30.48
N GLN A 371 -15.30 -12.62 -29.51
CA GLN A 371 -14.39 -11.60 -29.03
C GLN A 371 -13.16 -12.24 -28.36
N GLN A 372 -12.09 -11.49 -28.17
CA GLN A 372 -10.97 -11.91 -27.34
C GLN A 372 -11.44 -12.13 -25.88
N ARG A 373 -11.08 -13.27 -25.28
CA ARG A 373 -11.69 -13.75 -24.02
C ARG A 373 -11.56 -12.75 -22.85
N ASP A 374 -10.40 -12.11 -22.72
CA ASP A 374 -10.13 -11.24 -21.59
C ASP A 374 -10.84 -9.87 -21.80
N ILE A 375 -11.07 -9.45 -23.07
CA ILE A 375 -11.92 -8.29 -23.42
C ILE A 375 -13.39 -8.64 -23.15
N ALA A 376 -13.87 -9.81 -23.61
CA ALA A 376 -15.24 -10.26 -23.31
C ALA A 376 -15.52 -10.31 -21.81
N ALA A 377 -14.53 -10.71 -20.98
CA ALA A 377 -14.66 -10.67 -19.53
C ALA A 377 -14.78 -9.23 -18.99
N ALA A 378 -14.05 -8.27 -19.57
CA ALA A 378 -14.20 -6.85 -19.21
C ALA A 378 -15.59 -6.31 -19.63
N GLU A 379 -16.10 -6.69 -20.79
CA GLU A 379 -17.46 -6.31 -21.24
C GLU A 379 -18.53 -6.85 -20.30
N VAL A 380 -18.43 -8.10 -19.86
CA VAL A 380 -19.37 -8.67 -18.85
C VAL A 380 -19.38 -7.86 -17.57
N MET A 381 -18.20 -7.40 -17.13
CA MET A 381 -18.12 -6.57 -15.92
C MET A 381 -18.71 -5.17 -16.14
N LEU A 382 -18.55 -4.61 -17.34
CA LEU A 382 -19.15 -3.32 -17.71
C LEU A 382 -20.69 -3.42 -17.71
N VAL A 383 -21.26 -4.41 -18.41
CA VAL A 383 -22.71 -4.67 -18.46
C VAL A 383 -23.25 -4.92 -17.05
N TRP A 384 -22.55 -5.71 -16.25
CA TRP A 384 -22.95 -5.94 -14.85
C TRP A 384 -23.00 -4.64 -14.05
N SER A 385 -22.04 -3.74 -14.21
CA SER A 385 -22.02 -2.46 -13.50
C SER A 385 -23.17 -1.55 -13.91
N GLN A 386 -23.54 -1.53 -15.18
CA GLN A 386 -24.68 -0.75 -15.69
C GLN A 386 -26.02 -1.25 -15.13
N ASN A 387 -26.19 -2.57 -15.04
CA ASN A 387 -27.41 -3.19 -14.53
C ASN A 387 -27.57 -3.10 -13.00
N ASN A 388 -26.48 -2.99 -12.26
CA ASN A 388 -26.52 -3.00 -10.78
C ASN A 388 -26.32 -1.62 -10.15
N LEU A 389 -25.97 -0.59 -10.93
CA LEU A 389 -25.84 0.80 -10.50
C LEU A 389 -26.65 1.74 -11.41
N PRO A 390 -27.98 1.65 -11.40
CA PRO A 390 -28.82 2.58 -12.18
C PRO A 390 -28.62 4.01 -11.64
N GLY A 391 -28.15 4.89 -12.49
CA GLY A 391 -27.93 6.32 -12.17
C GLY A 391 -26.53 6.87 -12.43
N LEU A 392 -25.55 6.05 -12.78
CA LEU A 392 -24.21 6.51 -13.20
C LEU A 392 -24.04 6.46 -14.74
N GLY A 393 -25.03 7.01 -15.43
CA GLY A 393 -25.06 7.48 -16.82
C GLY A 393 -24.32 6.66 -17.88
N THR A 394 -25.07 5.88 -18.62
CA THR A 394 -25.21 5.89 -20.09
C THR A 394 -26.48 5.11 -20.42
N SER A 395 -27.46 5.77 -21.02
CA SER A 395 -28.62 5.12 -21.61
C SER A 395 -28.14 4.15 -22.68
N LEU A 396 -28.30 2.84 -22.44
CA LEU A 396 -28.28 1.87 -23.50
C LEU A 396 -29.51 2.15 -24.39
N VAL A 397 -29.28 2.60 -25.59
CA VAL A 397 -30.29 2.58 -26.63
C VAL A 397 -30.41 1.13 -27.04
N ASP A 398 -31.49 0.48 -26.61
CA ASP A 398 -31.84 -0.85 -27.11
C ASP A 398 -32.06 -0.75 -28.62
N ALA A 399 -31.44 -1.66 -29.36
CA ALA A 399 -31.53 -1.74 -30.83
C ALA A 399 -32.96 -2.04 -31.32
N ASP A 400 -33.93 -2.23 -30.42
CA ASP A 400 -35.33 -2.40 -30.70
C ASP A 400 -36.14 -1.42 -29.83
N GLY A 401 -36.66 -0.37 -30.43
CA GLY A 401 -37.36 0.74 -29.83
C GLY A 401 -38.63 0.41 -29.03
N SER A 402 -38.60 -0.47 -28.05
CA SER A 402 -39.66 -0.73 -27.11
C SER A 402 -39.24 -0.49 -25.67
N SER A 403 -39.67 0.63 -25.08
CA SER A 403 -39.52 0.94 -23.68
C SER A 403 -40.54 0.17 -22.85
N THR A 404 -40.09 -0.80 -22.06
CA THR A 404 -40.86 -1.37 -20.95
C THR A 404 -40.27 -0.95 -19.62
N THR A 405 -40.77 0.18 -19.10
CA THR A 405 -40.48 0.63 -17.72
C THR A 405 -41.23 -0.25 -16.71
N LYS A 406 -40.56 -1.23 -16.13
CA LYS A 406 -40.98 -1.83 -14.87
C LYS A 406 -40.25 -1.12 -13.71
N LYS A 407 -40.94 -0.15 -13.11
CA LYS A 407 -40.55 0.44 -11.81
C LYS A 407 -40.53 -0.64 -10.72
N ARG A 408 -39.34 -1.08 -10.32
CA ARG A 408 -39.15 -1.81 -9.07
C ARG A 408 -38.67 -0.81 -8.01
N ARG A 409 -39.51 -0.51 -7.04
CA ARG A 409 -39.13 0.26 -5.84
C ARG A 409 -38.03 -0.46 -5.12
N VAL A 410 -36.85 0.16 -5.08
CA VAL A 410 -35.79 -0.19 -4.14
C VAL A 410 -35.84 0.79 -2.98
N THR A 411 -36.56 0.39 -1.93
CA THR A 411 -36.45 0.98 -0.60
C THR A 411 -35.31 0.30 0.10
N GLY A 412 -34.27 1.05 0.53
CA GLY A 412 -33.17 0.52 1.33
C GLY A 412 -31.89 1.32 1.17
N SER A 413 -31.87 2.49 1.73
CA SER A 413 -30.95 2.98 2.75
C SER A 413 -29.48 3.05 2.42
N LEU A 414 -29.06 4.13 1.73
CA LEU A 414 -27.69 4.70 1.77
C LEU A 414 -27.43 5.55 3.05
N ARG A 415 -28.34 5.52 4.02
CA ARG A 415 -28.24 6.30 5.27
C ARG A 415 -27.63 5.57 6.49
N GLN A 416 -27.27 4.29 6.38
CA GLN A 416 -26.83 3.52 7.55
C GLN A 416 -25.30 3.41 7.74
N LEU A 417 -24.47 4.01 6.90
CA LEU A 417 -23.00 3.98 7.09
C LEU A 417 -22.44 5.18 7.88
N SER A 418 -23.28 6.14 8.26
CA SER A 418 -22.86 7.28 9.09
C SER A 418 -23.40 7.27 10.54
N GLN A 419 -24.23 6.31 10.92
CA GLN A 419 -24.84 6.28 12.26
C GLN A 419 -24.39 5.16 13.21
N VAL A 420 -23.49 4.27 12.82
CA VAL A 420 -22.97 3.20 13.71
C VAL A 420 -21.88 3.67 14.68
N LYS A 421 -21.56 4.95 14.75
CA LYS A 421 -20.53 5.50 15.67
C LYS A 421 -21.08 6.37 16.81
N ARG A 422 -22.37 6.34 17.12
CA ARG A 422 -22.94 7.20 18.17
C ARG A 422 -23.92 6.55 19.16
N GLN A 423 -23.83 5.25 19.37
CA GLN A 423 -24.59 4.60 20.46
C GLN A 423 -23.73 3.56 21.17
N LYS A 424 -22.82 4.00 22.04
CA LYS A 424 -22.30 3.26 23.20
C LYS A 424 -21.60 4.22 24.14
N SER A 425 -22.38 4.96 24.94
CA SER A 425 -21.96 5.46 26.25
C SER A 425 -23.16 6.17 26.91
N GLN A 426 -23.98 5.41 27.58
CA GLN A 426 -24.70 5.89 28.80
C GLN A 426 -24.59 4.76 29.81
N PRO A 427 -24.02 5.00 30.99
CA PRO A 427 -24.11 4.08 32.11
C PRO A 427 -25.43 4.28 32.81
N THR A 428 -26.22 3.23 32.91
CA THR A 428 -27.34 3.13 33.82
C THR A 428 -26.83 3.19 35.26
N GLY A 429 -27.38 4.11 36.04
CA GLY A 429 -27.16 4.18 37.48
C GLY A 429 -27.65 2.91 38.16
N GLY A 430 -26.82 2.37 39.01
CA GLY A 430 -27.14 1.33 39.98
C GLY A 430 -26.76 1.85 41.34
N ASP A 431 -27.74 1.86 42.23
CA ASP A 431 -27.67 2.35 43.58
C ASP A 431 -26.54 1.71 44.38
N VAL A 432 -25.80 2.54 45.11
CA VAL A 432 -24.81 2.11 46.07
C VAL A 432 -25.48 2.07 47.45
N GLU A 433 -25.80 0.88 47.93
CA GLU A 433 -26.09 0.66 49.35
C GLU A 433 -24.81 0.75 50.16
N THR A 434 -24.83 1.61 51.18
CA THR A 434 -23.83 1.73 52.24
C THR A 434 -24.00 0.61 53.26
N PRO A 435 -22.95 -0.12 53.67
CA PRO A 435 -23.02 -0.98 54.85
C PRO A 435 -22.83 -0.20 56.15
N PRO A 436 -23.44 -0.67 57.28
CA PRO A 436 -23.48 0.05 58.53
C PRO A 436 -22.18 -0.06 59.30
N SER A 437 -21.86 0.97 60.05
CA SER A 437 -20.84 1.06 61.09
C SER A 437 -21.12 0.11 62.23
N THR A 438 -20.14 -0.68 62.64
CA THR A 438 -20.11 -1.27 64.02
C THR A 438 -18.75 -1.05 64.63
N THR A 439 -18.80 -0.32 65.73
CA THR A 439 -17.91 -0.22 66.88
C THR A 439 -16.53 -0.88 66.80
#